data_b484b36a9384ba11b57b7ddb2a9ac16e
#
_entry.id   b484b36a9384ba11b57b7ddb2a9ac16e
#
_cell.length_a   1.000
_cell.length_b   1.000
_cell.length_c   1.000
_cell.angle_alpha   90.00
_cell.angle_beta   90.00
_cell.angle_gamma   90.00
#
_symmetry.space_group_name_H-M   'P 1'
#
loop_
_entity.id
_entity.type
_entity.pdbx_description
1 polymer ?
#
loop_
_entity_poly.entity_id
_entity_poly.type
_entity_poly.pdbx_seq_one_letter_code
_entity_poly.pdbx_strand_id
1 'polypeptide(L)'
;GKVTKDTFMKDIMGKIVIIVDKTITRNYIKISECEADEKDCYDLKSNVNLESGSDNLFLHKYTELLNLSYDHIRVEDKCSLCTSTENMRLVTPDTINMNSKNPDIDDFILNYGSQFVLYKFYSKDENLEKYEKMFDDNKGGIIPLAYTIDYLKKNKDTYNE
;
A
#
# COMPACT_ATOMS: atom_id res chain seq x y z
N GLY A 1 17.69 -1.29 8.25
CA GLY A 1 18.22 -0.79 6.96
C GLY A 1 17.10 -0.37 6.03
N LYS A 2 17.41 0.35 4.95
CA LYS A 2 16.42 0.78 3.95
C LYS A 2 15.92 -0.41 3.14
N VAL A 3 14.62 -0.39 2.81
CA VAL A 3 13.98 -1.33 1.90
C VAL A 3 13.95 -0.71 0.51
N THR A 4 14.36 -1.48 -0.49
CA THR A 4 14.39 -1.07 -1.89
C THR A 4 13.73 -2.14 -2.76
N LYS A 5 13.54 -1.87 -4.04
CA LYS A 5 13.02 -2.84 -5.02
C LYS A 5 13.87 -4.13 -5.09
N ASP A 6 15.14 -4.06 -4.73
CA ASP A 6 16.07 -5.19 -4.75
C ASP A 6 16.12 -5.94 -3.41
N THR A 7 15.35 -5.51 -2.41
CA THR A 7 15.28 -6.17 -1.11
C THR A 7 14.45 -7.45 -1.21
N PHE A 8 15.07 -8.59 -0.90
CA PHE A 8 14.36 -9.86 -0.91
C PHE A 8 13.39 -9.94 0.27
N MET A 9 12.20 -10.51 0.05
CA MET A 9 11.20 -10.73 1.10
C MET A 9 11.78 -11.46 2.31
N LYS A 10 12.64 -12.47 2.10
CA LYS A 10 13.33 -13.21 3.18
C LYS A 10 14.13 -12.32 4.12
N ASP A 11 14.62 -11.18 3.62
CA ASP A 11 15.47 -10.27 4.40
C ASP A 11 14.66 -9.38 5.34
N ILE A 12 13.35 -9.26 5.11
CA ILE A 12 12.41 -8.49 5.93
C ILE A 12 11.44 -9.37 6.74
N MET A 13 11.39 -10.67 6.48
CA MET A 13 10.56 -11.59 7.27
C MET A 13 10.96 -11.55 8.74
N GLY A 14 9.95 -11.49 9.61
CA GLY A 14 10.16 -11.43 11.08
C GLY A 14 10.68 -10.07 11.58
N LYS A 15 10.77 -9.05 10.71
CA LYS A 15 11.20 -7.69 11.08
C LYS A 15 10.03 -6.73 11.02
N ILE A 16 10.12 -5.66 11.81
CA ILE A 16 9.22 -4.50 11.70
C ILE A 16 9.76 -3.63 10.58
N VAL A 17 8.90 -3.30 9.61
CA VAL A 17 9.19 -2.36 8.52
C VAL A 17 8.40 -1.09 8.76
N ILE A 18 9.11 0.02 8.97
CA ILE A 18 8.51 1.33 9.20
C ILE A 18 8.41 2.06 7.86
N ILE A 19 7.17 2.35 7.46
CA ILE A 19 6.84 3.10 6.25
C ILE A 19 6.33 4.48 6.69
N VAL A 20 6.89 5.54 6.13
CA VAL A 20 6.47 6.92 6.41
C VAL A 20 5.93 7.59 5.16
N ASP A 21 4.78 8.23 5.28
CA ASP A 21 4.26 9.10 4.23
C ASP A 21 4.86 10.50 4.35
N LYS A 22 5.87 10.79 3.54
CA LYS A 22 6.53 12.09 3.49
C LYS A 22 5.73 13.17 2.76
N THR A 23 4.61 12.80 2.12
CA THR A 23 3.81 13.77 1.35
C THR A 23 2.97 14.66 2.25
N ILE A 24 2.62 14.21 3.45
CA ILE A 24 1.85 14.97 4.44
C ILE A 24 2.73 16.06 5.07
N THR A 25 3.95 15.70 5.47
CA THR A 25 4.90 16.64 6.08
C THR A 25 6.26 16.51 5.41
N ARG A 26 6.53 17.41 4.46
CA ARG A 26 7.77 17.37 3.65
C ARG A 26 9.05 17.50 4.49
N ASN A 27 8.94 18.09 5.67
CA ASN A 27 10.05 18.33 6.58
C ASN A 27 10.10 17.34 7.75
N TYR A 28 9.43 16.15 7.63
CA TYR A 28 9.41 15.20 8.75
C TYR A 28 10.82 14.80 9.21
N ILE A 29 11.80 14.80 8.32
CA ILE A 29 13.20 14.54 8.62
C ILE A 29 13.72 15.52 9.68
N LYS A 30 13.47 16.83 9.51
CA LYS A 30 13.88 17.86 10.48
C LYS A 30 13.18 17.76 11.83
N ILE A 31 11.94 17.26 11.82
CA ILE A 31 11.12 17.09 13.04
C ILE A 31 11.53 15.83 13.80
N SER A 32 12.07 14.84 13.08
CA SER A 32 12.43 13.53 13.62
C SER A 32 13.93 13.33 13.86
N GLU A 33 14.76 14.31 13.54
CA GLU A 33 16.17 14.34 13.91
C GLU A 33 16.34 14.84 15.35
N CYS A 34 17.06 14.07 16.15
CA CYS A 34 17.43 14.48 17.50
C CYS A 34 18.60 15.46 17.50
N GLU A 35 18.57 16.46 18.37
CA GLU A 35 19.75 17.26 18.65
C GLU A 35 20.77 16.45 19.47
N ALA A 36 22.04 16.74 19.30
CA ALA A 36 23.14 15.90 19.84
C ALA A 36 23.12 15.65 21.34
N ASP A 37 22.42 16.50 22.11
CA ASP A 37 22.38 16.43 23.58
C ASP A 37 21.00 16.01 24.15
N GLU A 38 20.05 15.61 23.30
CA GLU A 38 18.68 15.28 23.69
C GLU A 38 18.57 13.82 24.15
N LYS A 39 18.56 13.59 25.47
CA LYS A 39 18.66 12.26 26.08
C LYS A 39 17.47 11.35 25.85
N ASP A 40 16.27 11.89 25.56
CA ASP A 40 15.02 11.14 25.43
C ASP A 40 14.43 11.24 24.01
N CYS A 41 15.22 11.64 23.03
CA CYS A 41 14.80 11.73 21.66
C CYS A 41 15.08 10.43 20.90
N TYR A 42 14.09 9.99 20.13
CA TYR A 42 14.22 8.84 19.23
C TYR A 42 14.34 9.33 17.78
N ASP A 43 15.50 9.13 17.19
CA ASP A 43 15.72 9.44 15.77
C ASP A 43 14.86 8.53 14.87
N LEU A 44 13.68 9.02 14.52
CA LEU A 44 12.76 8.29 13.63
C LEU A 44 13.39 8.08 12.26
N LYS A 45 14.15 9.05 11.76
CA LYS A 45 14.76 9.00 10.41
C LYS A 45 15.66 7.78 10.22
N SER A 46 16.49 7.46 11.22
CA SER A 46 17.38 6.29 11.15
C SER A 46 16.62 4.97 11.14
N ASN A 47 15.40 4.95 11.69
CA ASN A 47 14.56 3.79 11.81
C ASN A 47 13.57 3.61 10.65
N VAL A 48 13.30 4.65 9.84
CA VAL A 48 12.43 4.54 8.67
C VAL A 48 13.08 3.66 7.61
N ASN A 49 12.36 2.64 7.17
CA ASN A 49 12.83 1.70 6.17
C ASN A 49 12.41 2.10 4.75
N LEU A 50 11.23 2.71 4.61
CA LEU A 50 10.64 3.04 3.33
C LEU A 50 9.87 4.36 3.42
N GLU A 51 10.00 5.19 2.38
CA GLU A 51 9.34 6.50 2.30
C GLU A 51 8.40 6.52 1.10
N SER A 52 7.12 6.84 1.32
CA SER A 52 6.17 7.02 0.24
C SER A 52 6.49 8.28 -0.59
N GLY A 53 6.16 8.25 -1.88
CA GLY A 53 6.52 9.32 -2.82
C GLY A 53 8.02 9.37 -3.12
N SER A 54 8.73 8.25 -2.96
CA SER A 54 10.09 8.02 -3.43
C SER A 54 10.08 7.11 -4.67
N ASP A 55 11.24 6.98 -5.31
CA ASP A 55 11.40 6.06 -6.45
C ASP A 55 11.22 4.58 -6.07
N ASN A 56 11.28 4.24 -4.79
CA ASN A 56 11.07 2.89 -4.29
C ASN A 56 9.62 2.60 -3.90
N LEU A 57 8.83 3.63 -3.56
CA LEU A 57 7.43 3.48 -3.12
C LEU A 57 6.58 4.63 -3.64
N PHE A 58 5.81 4.38 -4.69
CA PHE A 58 4.82 5.33 -5.20
C PHE A 58 3.61 5.39 -4.27
N LEU A 59 3.14 6.60 -4.01
CA LEU A 59 1.93 6.85 -3.25
C LEU A 59 0.79 7.23 -4.18
N HIS A 60 -0.35 6.55 -4.01
CA HIS A 60 -1.61 6.86 -4.70
C HIS A 60 -2.74 7.02 -3.69
N LYS A 61 -3.70 7.88 -4.01
CA LYS A 61 -4.98 7.96 -3.29
C LYS A 61 -6.00 7.03 -3.94
N TYR A 62 -7.02 6.59 -3.18
CA TYR A 62 -8.10 5.74 -3.70
C TYR A 62 -8.72 6.32 -4.97
N THR A 63 -9.19 7.58 -4.91
CA THR A 63 -9.85 8.24 -6.03
C THR A 63 -8.95 8.39 -7.24
N GLU A 64 -7.66 8.57 -7.06
CA GLU A 64 -6.71 8.65 -8.16
C GLU A 64 -6.70 7.36 -9.00
N LEU A 65 -6.56 6.20 -8.37
CA LEU A 65 -6.55 4.92 -9.07
C LEU A 65 -7.93 4.50 -9.58
N LEU A 66 -9.00 4.75 -8.81
CA LEU A 66 -10.36 4.43 -9.22
C LEU A 66 -10.78 5.26 -10.43
N ASN A 67 -10.48 6.56 -10.47
CA ASN A 67 -10.75 7.40 -11.63
C ASN A 67 -10.00 6.93 -12.88
N LEU A 68 -8.76 6.52 -12.76
CA LEU A 68 -8.01 5.92 -13.86
C LEU A 68 -8.66 4.64 -14.39
N SER A 69 -9.34 3.86 -13.54
CA SER A 69 -10.09 2.67 -13.95
C SER A 69 -11.36 3.02 -14.71
N TYR A 70 -12.09 4.08 -14.30
CA TYR A 70 -13.34 4.50 -14.93
C TYR A 70 -13.15 5.20 -16.28
N ASP A 71 -12.06 5.92 -16.47
CA ASP A 71 -11.81 6.72 -17.69
C ASP A 71 -11.49 5.85 -18.93
N HIS A 72 -11.68 4.53 -18.87
CA HIS A 72 -11.49 3.59 -20.00
C HIS A 72 -10.22 3.84 -20.83
N ILE A 73 -9.21 4.44 -20.22
CA ILE A 73 -7.91 4.57 -20.86
C ILE A 73 -7.43 3.14 -21.13
N ARG A 74 -7.24 2.78 -22.39
CA ARG A 74 -6.85 1.44 -22.80
C ARG A 74 -5.61 1.00 -22.02
N VAL A 75 -5.59 -0.28 -21.63
CA VAL A 75 -4.47 -0.90 -20.90
C VAL A 75 -3.12 -0.61 -21.57
N GLU A 76 -3.10 -0.46 -22.88
CA GLU A 76 -1.93 -0.13 -23.69
C GLU A 76 -1.37 1.29 -23.42
N ASP A 77 -2.23 2.28 -23.15
CA ASP A 77 -1.83 3.66 -22.84
C ASP A 77 -1.58 3.87 -21.33
N LYS A 78 -2.12 2.99 -20.50
CA LYS A 78 -1.96 3.01 -19.02
C LYS A 78 -0.60 2.52 -18.56
N CYS A 79 0.17 1.95 -19.43
CA CYS A 79 1.24 1.04 -19.05
C CYS A 79 2.50 1.67 -18.45
N SER A 80 2.66 3.00 -18.48
CA SER A 80 3.75 3.61 -17.71
C SER A 80 3.46 3.59 -16.20
N LEU A 81 2.17 3.58 -15.80
CA LEU A 81 1.76 3.53 -14.38
C LEU A 81 1.35 2.10 -13.94
N CYS A 82 0.80 1.28 -14.86
CA CYS A 82 0.11 0.05 -14.49
C CYS A 82 1.00 -1.19 -14.41
N THR A 83 2.13 -1.27 -15.08
CA THR A 83 2.83 -2.55 -15.27
C THR A 83 4.24 -2.59 -14.72
N SER A 84 4.76 -1.50 -14.18
CA SER A 84 6.06 -1.59 -13.52
C SER A 84 5.88 -2.24 -12.15
N THR A 85 6.00 -3.57 -12.11
CA THR A 85 6.22 -4.33 -10.86
C THR A 85 7.60 -4.01 -10.27
N GLU A 86 8.39 -3.19 -10.93
CA GLU A 86 9.71 -2.76 -10.47
C GLU A 86 9.62 -1.83 -9.25
N ASN A 87 8.54 -1.08 -9.12
CA ASN A 87 8.35 -0.15 -8.01
C ASN A 87 7.17 -0.59 -7.13
N MET A 88 7.37 -0.48 -5.82
CA MET A 88 6.30 -0.74 -4.86
C MET A 88 5.26 0.38 -4.91
N ARG A 89 3.99 0.03 -4.64
CA ARG A 89 2.86 0.96 -4.59
C ARG A 89 2.15 0.89 -3.26
N LEU A 90 1.97 2.06 -2.67
CA LEU A 90 1.16 2.27 -1.48
C LEU A 90 -0.11 3.03 -1.89
N VAL A 91 -1.25 2.43 -1.61
CA VAL A 91 -2.57 3.04 -1.83
C VAL A 91 -3.17 3.43 -0.49
N THR A 92 -3.57 4.68 -0.36
CA THR A 92 -4.08 5.24 0.89
C THR A 92 -5.48 5.83 0.71
N PRO A 93 -6.31 5.85 1.77
CA PRO A 93 -7.58 6.56 1.75
C PRO A 93 -7.42 8.05 1.42
N ASP A 94 -8.44 8.61 0.77
CA ASP A 94 -8.51 10.06 0.57
C ASP A 94 -8.81 10.77 1.88
N THR A 95 -8.09 11.84 2.15
CA THR A 95 -8.29 12.65 3.37
C THR A 95 -9.62 13.41 3.37
N ILE A 96 -10.18 13.69 2.18
CA ILE A 96 -11.40 14.47 2.00
C ILE A 96 -12.66 13.62 2.20
N ASN A 97 -12.61 12.32 1.89
CA ASN A 97 -13.75 11.40 1.92
C ASN A 97 -13.64 10.37 3.05
N MET A 98 -13.40 10.81 4.28
CA MET A 98 -13.21 9.91 5.42
C MET A 98 -14.41 9.00 5.69
N ASN A 99 -15.62 9.43 5.35
CA ASN A 99 -16.87 8.67 5.56
C ASN A 99 -17.26 7.76 4.38
N SER A 100 -16.50 7.76 3.28
CA SER A 100 -16.77 6.83 2.19
C SER A 100 -16.47 5.39 2.60
N LYS A 101 -17.19 4.43 2.00
CA LYS A 101 -16.86 2.99 2.15
C LYS A 101 -15.42 2.71 1.76
N ASN A 102 -14.88 1.61 2.26
CA ASN A 102 -13.65 1.06 1.71
C ASN A 102 -13.90 0.59 0.26
N PRO A 103 -12.94 0.78 -0.64
CA PRO A 103 -13.05 0.27 -2.01
C PRO A 103 -12.84 -1.24 -2.06
N ASP A 104 -13.24 -1.85 -3.17
CA ASP A 104 -12.95 -3.25 -3.42
C ASP A 104 -11.42 -3.44 -3.64
N ILE A 105 -10.85 -4.42 -2.98
CA ILE A 105 -9.43 -4.75 -3.09
C ILE A 105 -9.04 -5.16 -4.52
N ASP A 106 -9.98 -5.76 -5.26
CA ASP A 106 -9.76 -6.19 -6.64
C ASP A 106 -9.33 -5.03 -7.53
N ASP A 107 -9.90 -3.84 -7.33
CA ASP A 107 -9.59 -2.65 -8.12
C ASP A 107 -8.12 -2.25 -8.02
N PHE A 108 -7.50 -2.47 -6.87
CA PHE A 108 -6.10 -2.08 -6.65
C PHE A 108 -5.11 -3.18 -6.99
N ILE A 109 -5.45 -4.44 -6.70
CA ILE A 109 -4.53 -5.55 -6.91
C ILE A 109 -4.59 -6.03 -8.35
N LEU A 110 -5.78 -6.30 -8.89
CA LEU A 110 -5.90 -6.88 -10.23
C LEU A 110 -5.57 -5.87 -11.33
N ASN A 111 -5.93 -4.60 -11.14
CA ASN A 111 -5.71 -3.57 -12.14
C ASN A 111 -4.33 -2.92 -12.05
N TYR A 112 -3.77 -2.79 -10.85
CA TYR A 112 -2.55 -2.00 -10.62
C TYR A 112 -1.42 -2.76 -9.94
N GLY A 113 -1.62 -4.00 -9.51
CA GLY A 113 -0.60 -4.79 -8.80
C GLY A 113 -0.10 -4.12 -7.52
N SER A 114 -0.98 -3.39 -6.81
CA SER A 114 -0.59 -2.66 -5.61
C SER A 114 -0.19 -3.62 -4.49
N GLN A 115 0.97 -3.40 -3.87
CA GLN A 115 1.50 -4.26 -2.82
C GLN A 115 1.06 -3.83 -1.43
N PHE A 116 0.84 -2.54 -1.22
CA PHE A 116 0.40 -1.99 0.06
C PHE A 116 -0.92 -1.24 -0.15
N VAL A 117 -1.99 -1.75 0.42
CA VAL A 117 -3.31 -1.10 0.39
C VAL A 117 -3.76 -0.87 1.82
N LEU A 118 -3.88 0.39 2.21
CA LEU A 118 -4.33 0.76 3.53
C LEU A 118 -5.85 0.91 3.53
N TYR A 119 -6.53 0.21 4.43
CA TYR A 119 -7.97 0.27 4.63
C TYR A 119 -8.33 1.12 5.84
N LYS A 120 -9.56 1.63 5.83
CA LYS A 120 -10.16 2.35 6.98
C LYS A 120 -10.72 1.30 7.95
N PHE A 121 -9.89 0.80 8.86
CA PHE A 121 -10.26 -0.23 9.84
C PHE A 121 -11.34 0.21 10.84
N TYR A 122 -11.58 1.51 10.96
CA TYR A 122 -12.68 2.05 11.77
C TYR A 122 -14.03 2.01 11.05
N SER A 123 -14.07 1.76 9.74
CA SER A 123 -15.26 1.64 8.91
C SER A 123 -15.46 0.19 8.52
N LYS A 124 -16.19 -0.55 9.36
CA LYS A 124 -16.51 -1.93 9.07
C LYS A 124 -17.56 -2.01 7.96
N ASP A 125 -17.14 -2.52 6.82
CA ASP A 125 -17.97 -2.75 5.65
C ASP A 125 -17.54 -4.06 4.95
N GLU A 126 -18.31 -4.48 3.97
CA GLU A 126 -18.10 -5.74 3.22
C GLU A 126 -16.72 -5.80 2.53
N ASN A 127 -16.19 -4.65 2.11
CA ASN A 127 -14.89 -4.58 1.46
C ASN A 127 -13.74 -4.76 2.46
N LEU A 128 -13.89 -4.25 3.69
CA LEU A 128 -12.93 -4.53 4.76
C LEU A 128 -13.00 -6.01 5.16
N GLU A 129 -14.18 -6.60 5.28
CA GLU A 129 -14.33 -8.03 5.58
C GLU A 129 -13.68 -8.91 4.50
N LYS A 130 -13.88 -8.58 3.22
CA LYS A 130 -13.22 -9.25 2.09
C LYS A 130 -11.70 -9.15 2.18
N TYR A 131 -11.20 -7.95 2.52
CA TYR A 131 -9.78 -7.70 2.72
C TYR A 131 -9.18 -8.54 3.84
N GLU A 132 -9.81 -8.52 5.03
CA GLU A 132 -9.38 -9.30 6.20
C GLU A 132 -9.41 -10.80 5.90
N LYS A 133 -10.52 -11.28 5.31
CA LYS A 133 -10.67 -12.70 4.93
C LYS A 133 -9.56 -13.19 4.00
N MET A 134 -9.09 -12.36 3.08
CA MET A 134 -7.97 -12.72 2.20
C MET A 134 -6.71 -13.08 3.00
N PHE A 135 -6.38 -12.32 4.06
CA PHE A 135 -5.23 -12.62 4.92
C PHE A 135 -5.47 -13.84 5.81
N ASP A 136 -6.68 -13.99 6.34
CA ASP A 136 -7.06 -15.13 7.17
C ASP A 136 -6.98 -16.45 6.39
N ASP A 137 -7.53 -16.49 5.18
CA ASP A 137 -7.52 -17.66 4.31
C ASP A 137 -6.07 -18.06 3.92
N ASN A 138 -5.20 -17.06 3.73
CA ASN A 138 -3.78 -17.30 3.41
C ASN A 138 -2.90 -17.46 4.66
N LYS A 139 -3.45 -17.35 5.87
CA LYS A 139 -2.74 -17.52 7.16
C LYS A 139 -1.48 -16.67 7.31
N GLY A 140 -1.49 -15.47 6.78
CA GLY A 140 -0.32 -14.61 6.81
C GLY A 140 -0.61 -13.13 6.62
N GLY A 141 0.14 -12.29 7.32
CA GLY A 141 0.08 -10.82 7.16
C GLY A 141 0.83 -10.30 5.92
N ILE A 142 1.57 -11.16 5.23
CA ILE A 142 2.23 -10.87 3.96
C ILE A 142 1.93 -12.02 3.01
N ILE A 143 1.34 -11.69 1.86
CA ILE A 143 0.97 -12.67 0.84
C ILE A 143 1.71 -12.29 -0.45
N PRO A 144 2.41 -13.22 -1.12
CA PRO A 144 3.02 -12.93 -2.41
C PRO A 144 1.98 -12.46 -3.42
N LEU A 145 2.26 -11.39 -4.16
CA LEU A 145 1.32 -10.75 -5.07
C LEU A 145 0.70 -11.73 -6.08
N ALA A 146 1.48 -12.67 -6.60
CA ALA A 146 0.99 -13.68 -7.54
C ALA A 146 -0.09 -14.58 -6.90
N TYR A 147 0.09 -14.99 -5.63
CA TYR A 147 -0.92 -15.76 -4.90
C TYR A 147 -2.18 -14.94 -4.62
N THR A 148 -2.01 -13.67 -4.27
CA THR A 148 -3.14 -12.75 -4.06
C THR A 148 -3.98 -12.60 -5.33
N ILE A 149 -3.33 -12.39 -6.48
CA ILE A 149 -4.02 -12.29 -7.77
C ILE A 149 -4.79 -13.57 -8.11
N ASP A 150 -4.18 -14.74 -7.89
CA ASP A 150 -4.83 -16.04 -8.15
C ASP A 150 -6.02 -16.26 -7.19
N TYR A 151 -5.86 -15.93 -5.91
CA TYR A 151 -6.92 -15.99 -4.90
C TYR A 151 -8.11 -15.11 -5.29
N LEU A 152 -7.88 -13.83 -5.63
CA LEU A 152 -8.93 -12.90 -5.98
C LEU A 152 -9.68 -13.33 -7.26
N LYS A 153 -8.94 -13.80 -8.27
CA LYS A 153 -9.57 -14.32 -9.49
C LYS A 153 -10.46 -15.54 -9.24
N LYS A 154 -10.04 -16.46 -8.38
CA LYS A 154 -10.82 -17.67 -8.05
C LYS A 154 -12.07 -17.36 -7.24
N ASN A 155 -12.03 -16.32 -6.40
CA ASN A 155 -13.14 -15.96 -5.53
C ASN A 155 -14.05 -14.86 -6.10
N LYS A 156 -13.76 -14.36 -7.31
CA LYS A 156 -14.50 -13.26 -7.92
C LYS A 156 -15.99 -13.55 -8.08
N ASP A 157 -16.33 -14.78 -8.41
CA ASP A 157 -17.74 -15.19 -8.64
C ASP A 157 -18.50 -15.44 -7.34
N THR A 158 -17.79 -15.71 -6.25
CA THR A 158 -18.39 -16.01 -4.94
C THR A 158 -18.93 -14.76 -4.23
N TYR A 159 -18.42 -13.57 -4.57
CA TYR A 159 -18.81 -12.29 -3.97
C TYR A 159 -19.87 -11.52 -4.78
N ASN A 160 -20.29 -12.05 -5.94
CA ASN A 160 -21.30 -11.43 -6.81
C ASN A 160 -22.70 -12.08 -6.66
N GLU A 161 -22.87 -13.02 -5.72
CA GLU A 161 -24.15 -13.61 -5.30
C GLU A 161 -24.64 -12.95 -3.99
#